data_649af56dc6ea0f84a4bea1d236331910
#
_entry.id   649af56dc6ea0f84a4bea1d236331910
#
_cell.length_a   1.000
_cell.length_b   1.000
_cell.length_c   1.000
_cell.angle_alpha   90.00
_cell.angle_beta   90.00
_cell.angle_gamma   90.00
#
_symmetry.space_group_name_H-M   'P 1'
#
loop_
_entity.id
_entity.type
_entity.pdbx_description
1 polymer ?
#
loop_
_entity_poly.entity_id
_entity_poly.type
_entity_poly.pdbx_seq_one_letter_code
_entity_poly.pdbx_strand_id
1 'polypeptide(L)'
;MTTLERLQALLVKHNQVKHGDLVPAASLEALGLDSMDTIDLLFNIEDEFNITVPRDQAPLKTLQDVVDYIDRLVSEQRAQSALEERSP
;
A
#
# COMPACT_ATOMS: atom_id res chain seq x y z
N MET A 1 -5.37 12.29 -6.47
CA MET A 1 -4.09 11.58 -6.32
C MET A 1 -4.28 10.10 -6.67
N THR A 2 -3.30 9.55 -7.35
CA THR A 2 -3.32 8.12 -7.65
C THR A 2 -2.84 7.30 -6.45
N THR A 3 -3.08 6.00 -6.48
CA THR A 3 -2.57 5.08 -5.46
C THR A 3 -1.05 5.18 -5.33
N LEU A 4 -0.36 5.23 -6.47
CA LEU A 4 1.10 5.36 -6.48
C LEU A 4 1.56 6.64 -5.79
N GLU A 5 0.92 7.76 -6.10
CA GLU A 5 1.28 9.04 -5.49
C GLU A 5 1.07 9.03 -3.97
N ARG A 6 -0.01 8.45 -3.51
CA ARG A 6 -0.28 8.32 -2.08
C ARG A 6 0.74 7.43 -1.39
N LEU A 7 1.10 6.33 -2.04
CA LEU A 7 2.12 5.42 -1.53
C LEU A 7 3.49 6.11 -1.47
N GLN A 8 3.84 6.86 -2.50
CA GLN A 8 5.08 7.62 -2.53
C GLN A 8 5.14 8.62 -1.37
N ALA A 9 4.04 9.31 -1.12
CA ALA A 9 3.96 10.25 -0.01
C ALA A 9 4.17 9.58 1.35
N LEU A 10 3.61 8.39 1.54
CA LEU A 10 3.80 7.63 2.77
C LEU A 10 5.27 7.25 2.96
N LEU A 11 5.92 6.78 1.91
CA LEU A 11 7.32 6.37 2.00
C LEU A 11 8.26 7.54 2.27
N VAL A 12 8.00 8.68 1.66
CA VAL A 12 8.79 9.89 1.93
C VAL A 12 8.60 10.33 3.37
N LYS A 13 7.37 10.31 3.86
CA LYS A 13 7.04 10.81 5.20
C LYS A 13 7.54 9.86 6.32
N HIS A 14 7.31 8.56 6.16
CA HIS A 14 7.56 7.60 7.25
C HIS A 14 8.90 6.88 7.15
N ASN A 15 9.39 6.66 5.94
CA ASN A 15 10.63 5.91 5.71
C ASN A 15 11.77 6.77 5.20
N GLN A 16 11.54 8.06 5.01
CA GLN A 16 12.54 9.03 4.58
C GLN A 16 13.20 8.65 3.24
N VAL A 17 12.46 7.98 2.38
CA VAL A 17 12.94 7.62 1.04
C VAL A 17 12.81 8.83 0.13
N LYS A 18 13.80 9.05 -0.74
CA LYS A 18 13.75 10.15 -1.69
C LYS A 18 12.69 9.90 -2.75
N HIS A 19 11.86 10.91 -3.01
CA HIS A 19 10.77 10.81 -3.98
C HIS A 19 11.26 10.34 -5.36
N GLY A 20 12.43 10.79 -5.80
CA GLY A 20 12.99 10.43 -7.09
C GLY A 20 13.34 8.95 -7.23
N ASP A 21 13.53 8.24 -6.12
CA ASP A 21 13.83 6.81 -6.14
C ASP A 21 12.57 5.95 -6.16
N LEU A 22 11.39 6.55 -6.02
CA LEU A 22 10.12 5.84 -5.90
C LEU A 22 9.46 5.62 -7.25
N VAL A 23 10.13 4.86 -8.11
CA VAL A 23 9.59 4.46 -9.41
C VAL A 23 8.87 3.10 -9.27
N PRO A 24 7.86 2.81 -10.11
CA PRO A 24 7.08 1.56 -9.97
C PRO A 24 7.92 0.30 -10.00
N ALA A 25 8.98 0.29 -10.77
CA ALA A 25 9.87 -0.88 -10.90
C ALA A 25 10.87 -1.01 -9.74
N ALA A 26 10.96 -0.02 -8.85
CA ALA A 26 11.90 -0.06 -7.74
C ALA A 26 11.53 -1.18 -6.76
N SER A 27 12.52 -1.98 -6.36
CA SER A 27 12.27 -3.01 -5.36
C SER A 27 12.29 -2.40 -3.97
N LEU A 28 11.49 -2.95 -3.06
CA LEU A 28 11.46 -2.48 -1.68
C LEU A 28 12.82 -2.65 -1.02
N GLU A 29 13.50 -3.74 -1.33
CA GLU A 29 14.84 -4.00 -0.84
C GLU A 29 15.83 -2.93 -1.31
N ALA A 30 15.76 -2.55 -2.58
CA ALA A 30 16.63 -1.50 -3.13
C ALA A 30 16.38 -0.14 -2.47
N LEU A 31 15.16 0.08 -1.98
CA LEU A 31 14.82 1.29 -1.25
C LEU A 31 15.25 1.25 0.22
N GLY A 32 15.87 0.17 0.66
CA GLY A 32 16.31 0.03 2.03
C GLY A 32 15.23 -0.44 2.99
N LEU A 33 14.12 -0.96 2.48
CA LEU A 33 13.02 -1.44 3.30
C LEU A 33 13.20 -2.91 3.62
N ASP A 34 13.39 -3.23 4.89
CA ASP A 34 13.47 -4.61 5.35
C ASP A 34 12.07 -5.13 5.72
N SER A 35 12.02 -6.33 6.31
CA SER A 35 10.74 -6.95 6.70
C SER A 35 9.96 -6.11 7.69
N MET A 36 10.64 -5.52 8.67
CA MET A 36 10.01 -4.66 9.67
C MET A 36 9.45 -3.40 9.04
N ASP A 37 10.23 -2.78 8.16
CA ASP A 37 9.79 -1.57 7.45
C ASP A 37 8.56 -1.86 6.59
N THR A 38 8.54 -3.02 5.95
CA THR A 38 7.40 -3.43 5.12
C THR A 38 6.14 -3.60 5.97
N ILE A 39 6.27 -4.20 7.15
CA ILE A 39 5.14 -4.36 8.06
C ILE A 39 4.61 -2.99 8.50
N ASP A 40 5.49 -2.08 8.88
CA ASP A 40 5.10 -0.73 9.26
C ASP A 40 4.42 -0.01 8.09
N LEU A 41 4.93 -0.19 6.89
CA LEU A 41 4.33 0.37 5.69
C LEU A 41 2.90 -0.13 5.50
N LEU A 42 2.66 -1.41 5.70
CA LEU A 42 1.32 -1.98 5.57
C LEU A 42 0.35 -1.39 6.59
N PHE A 43 0.78 -1.15 7.83
CA PHE A 43 -0.05 -0.48 8.82
C PHE A 43 -0.38 0.95 8.39
N ASN A 44 0.59 1.68 7.86
CA ASN A 44 0.37 3.03 7.36
C ASN A 44 -0.60 3.04 6.17
N ILE A 45 -0.51 2.03 5.31
CA ILE A 45 -1.43 1.86 4.19
C ILE A 45 -2.86 1.63 4.68
N GLU A 46 -3.04 0.80 5.70
CA GLU A 46 -4.36 0.56 6.27
C GLU A 46 -5.00 1.86 6.73
N ASP A 47 -4.24 2.71 7.42
CA ASP A 47 -4.74 4.00 7.90
C ASP A 47 -5.00 4.97 6.74
N GLU A 48 -4.08 5.05 5.79
CA GLU A 48 -4.18 6.03 4.70
C GLU A 48 -5.32 5.71 3.75
N PHE A 49 -5.51 4.44 3.42
CA PHE A 49 -6.53 4.01 2.46
C PHE A 49 -7.81 3.52 3.12
N ASN A 50 -7.82 3.44 4.43
CA ASN A 50 -8.97 2.96 5.21
C ASN A 50 -9.40 1.55 4.76
N ILE A 51 -8.43 0.65 4.72
CA ILE A 51 -8.63 -0.75 4.33
C ILE A 51 -7.99 -1.67 5.36
N THR A 52 -8.35 -2.95 5.30
CA THR A 52 -7.73 -3.99 6.11
C THR A 52 -6.79 -4.80 5.24
N VAL A 53 -5.53 -4.92 5.66
CA VAL A 53 -4.52 -5.69 4.94
C VAL A 53 -4.35 -7.04 5.63
N PRO A 54 -4.56 -8.17 4.92
CA PRO A 54 -4.34 -9.50 5.51
C PRO A 54 -2.89 -9.71 5.94
N ARG A 55 -2.70 -10.46 7.00
CA ARG A 55 -1.37 -10.73 7.56
C ARG A 55 -0.56 -11.73 6.74
N ASP A 56 -1.23 -12.68 6.10
CA ASP A 56 -0.58 -13.70 5.28
C ASP A 56 -0.63 -13.33 3.81
N GLN A 57 -0.12 -12.21 3.49
CA GLN A 57 -0.16 -11.64 2.16
C GLN A 57 0.84 -12.28 1.21
N ALA A 58 0.62 -12.09 -0.09
CA ALA A 58 1.58 -12.47 -1.11
C ALA A 58 2.86 -11.63 -0.98
N PRO A 59 4.01 -12.16 -1.41
CA PRO A 59 5.26 -11.40 -1.38
C PRO A 59 5.15 -10.14 -2.23
N LEU A 60 5.51 -9.00 -1.65
CA LEU A 60 5.53 -7.72 -2.33
C LEU A 60 7.00 -7.36 -2.56
N LYS A 61 7.43 -7.28 -3.81
CA LYS A 61 8.82 -7.05 -4.16
C LYS A 61 9.09 -5.64 -4.66
N THR A 62 8.17 -5.09 -5.45
CA THR A 62 8.34 -3.76 -6.05
C THR A 62 7.22 -2.83 -5.61
N LEU A 63 7.41 -1.52 -5.88
CA LEU A 63 6.34 -0.56 -5.61
C LEU A 63 5.09 -0.88 -6.44
N GLN A 64 5.26 -1.34 -7.68
CA GLN A 64 4.13 -1.72 -8.51
C GLN A 64 3.33 -2.86 -7.87
N ASP A 65 4.01 -3.84 -7.28
CA ASP A 65 3.34 -4.93 -6.56
C ASP A 65 2.48 -4.37 -5.42
N VAL A 66 3.01 -3.42 -4.67
CA VAL A 66 2.28 -2.80 -3.57
C VAL A 66 1.09 -2.01 -4.08
N VAL A 67 1.26 -1.25 -5.15
CA VAL A 67 0.18 -0.46 -5.77
C VAL A 67 -0.95 -1.39 -6.22
N ASP A 68 -0.61 -2.45 -6.94
CA ASP A 68 -1.60 -3.41 -7.43
C ASP A 68 -2.35 -4.07 -6.27
N TYR A 69 -1.64 -4.40 -5.21
CA TYR A 69 -2.23 -5.00 -4.03
C TYR A 69 -3.20 -4.03 -3.34
N ILE A 70 -2.80 -2.77 -3.18
CA ILE A 70 -3.66 -1.75 -2.59
C ILE A 70 -4.92 -1.55 -3.42
N ASP A 71 -4.76 -1.41 -4.73
CA ASP A 71 -5.91 -1.19 -5.64
C ASP A 71 -6.89 -2.35 -5.55
N ARG A 72 -6.39 -3.56 -5.47
CA ARG A 72 -7.22 -4.74 -5.33
C ARG A 72 -8.01 -4.71 -4.01
N LEU A 73 -7.33 -4.45 -2.90
CA LEU A 73 -7.97 -4.40 -1.59
C LEU A 73 -9.00 -3.28 -1.49
N VAL A 74 -8.67 -2.11 -2.01
CA VAL A 74 -9.60 -0.98 -2.01
C VAL A 74 -10.85 -1.33 -2.81
N SER A 75 -10.67 -1.91 -4.00
CA SER A 75 -11.79 -2.30 -4.85
C SER A 75 -12.69 -3.34 -4.18
N GLU A 76 -12.09 -4.38 -3.60
CA GLU A 76 -12.84 -5.44 -2.93
C GLU A 76 -13.61 -4.93 -1.71
N GLN A 77 -12.96 -4.13 -0.89
CA GLN A 77 -13.55 -3.65 0.35
C GLN A 77 -14.61 -2.56 0.12
N ARG A 78 -14.44 -1.74 -0.90
CA ARG A 78 -15.47 -0.78 -1.28
C ARG A 78 -16.72 -1.47 -1.81
N ALA A 79 -16.56 -2.54 -2.58
CA ALA A 79 -17.68 -3.31 -3.06
C ALA A 79 -18.47 -3.92 -1.90
N GLN A 80 -17.78 -4.44 -0.89
CA GLN A 80 -18.42 -5.00 0.30
C GLN A 80 -19.15 -3.91 1.10
N SER A 81 -18.52 -2.76 1.28
CA SER A 81 -19.14 -1.64 2.00
C SER A 81 -20.40 -1.15 1.28
N ALA A 82 -20.35 -1.05 -0.05
CA ALA A 82 -21.51 -0.63 -0.83
C ALA A 82 -22.67 -1.61 -0.69
N LEU A 83 -22.37 -2.91 -0.64
CA LEU A 83 -23.40 -3.94 -0.45
C LEU A 83 -23.99 -3.87 0.94
N GLU A 84 -23.16 -3.63 1.95
CA GLU A 84 -23.63 -3.50 3.34
C GLU A 84 -24.51 -2.27 3.52
N GLU A 85 -24.13 -1.16 2.91
CA GLU A 85 -24.91 0.08 2.99
C GLU A 85 -26.28 -0.06 2.36
N ARG A 86 -26.43 -0.94 1.38
CA ARG A 86 -27.73 -1.19 0.74
C ARG A 86 -28.61 -2.14 1.53
N SER A 87 -28.05 -2.81 2.51
CA SER A 87 -28.85 -3.70 3.35
C SER A 87 -29.74 -2.87 4.27
N PRO A 88 -31.04 -3.13 4.28
CA PRO A 88 -31.95 -2.42 5.15
C PRO A 88 -31.70 -2.74 6.63
#